data_ed1115bb14b8e852db451a65faa1d2eb
#
_entry.id   ed1115bb14b8e852db451a65faa1d2eb
#
_cell.length_a   1.000
_cell.length_b   1.000
_cell.length_c   1.000
_cell.angle_alpha   90.00
_cell.angle_beta   90.00
_cell.angle_gamma   90.00
#
_symmetry.space_group_name_H-M   'P 1'
#
loop_
_entity.id
_entity.type
_entity.pdbx_description
1 polymer ?
#
loop_
_entity_poly.entity_id
_entity_poly.type
_entity_poly.pdbx_seq_one_letter_code
_entity_poly.pdbx_strand_id
1 'polypeptide(L)'
;MISVILVNYQSADQLLSAVTSVFNQQLPDQLEVIVVNNSQSVSENAILQAQLPQEITYIRNNENAGFAKACNQAFARSRGEFIFLLNPDARLLPSALSRLAESLKKNPNAGAIGPRAYWDNECQFLMPPSTFPSITSFYKQAISRLHPKLSLYQSLDFREKALQTWTCTTPIPVEALSGGHVLIRREAILKCGGLFDERFFMYWEDTDLMQRLRKTGYHLYIDPMAGCLHFYEHSSAKDQLIGQGWSIYQQKHFQKNIYFQSAQWLNNQLPPVEAPNILSLTPDNEKLTFPVPQKLRKAWLLELGTTPQFIPAIGHFGSGPVAEVDTILFKRFRENTYFARLSQPIPRPDLIYYWQWQGHST
;
A
#
# COMPACT_ATOMS: atom_id res chain seq x y z
N MET A 1 -6.92 -18.74 16.11
CA MET A 1 -8.04 -18.21 15.33
C MET A 1 -7.68 -16.83 14.76
N ILE A 2 -8.06 -16.54 13.51
CA ILE A 2 -7.85 -15.26 12.82
C ILE A 2 -9.22 -14.60 12.61
N SER A 3 -9.39 -13.34 13.02
CA SER A 3 -10.56 -12.55 12.65
C SER A 3 -10.19 -11.66 11.46
N VAL A 4 -10.85 -11.85 10.33
CA VAL A 4 -10.69 -11.04 9.12
C VAL A 4 -11.72 -9.93 9.13
N ILE A 5 -11.28 -8.70 9.00
CA ILE A 5 -12.11 -7.49 9.02
C ILE A 5 -12.08 -6.86 7.63
N LEU A 6 -13.27 -6.67 7.04
CA LEU A 6 -13.46 -5.97 5.78
C LEU A 6 -14.47 -4.85 5.97
N VAL A 7 -14.23 -3.70 5.34
CA VAL A 7 -15.14 -2.55 5.36
C VAL A 7 -15.59 -2.24 3.95
N ASN A 8 -16.90 -2.27 3.73
CA ASN A 8 -17.52 -1.90 2.46
C ASN A 8 -17.95 -0.43 2.46
N TYR A 9 -17.64 0.27 1.37
CA TYR A 9 -18.25 1.55 1.02
C TYR A 9 -18.30 1.68 -0.49
N GLN A 10 -19.49 1.49 -1.10
CA GLN A 10 -19.72 1.55 -2.54
C GLN A 10 -18.80 0.65 -3.38
N SER A 11 -18.51 -0.56 -2.86
CA SER A 11 -17.55 -1.50 -3.46
C SER A 11 -17.98 -2.97 -3.29
N ALA A 12 -19.29 -3.26 -3.38
CA ALA A 12 -19.84 -4.59 -3.10
C ALA A 12 -19.19 -5.71 -3.93
N ASP A 13 -19.01 -5.52 -5.24
CA ASP A 13 -18.41 -6.55 -6.11
C ASP A 13 -16.94 -6.84 -5.74
N GLN A 14 -16.20 -5.80 -5.42
CA GLN A 14 -14.82 -5.93 -4.95
C GLN A 14 -14.78 -6.65 -3.60
N LEU A 15 -15.65 -6.25 -2.66
CA LEU A 15 -15.77 -6.89 -1.35
C LEU A 15 -16.09 -8.39 -1.47
N LEU A 16 -17.06 -8.77 -2.30
CA LEU A 16 -17.44 -10.18 -2.52
C LEU A 16 -16.24 -10.99 -3.06
N SER A 17 -15.47 -10.41 -3.97
CA SER A 17 -14.24 -11.01 -4.46
C SER A 17 -13.17 -11.15 -3.37
N ALA A 18 -13.01 -10.14 -2.51
CA ALA A 18 -12.10 -10.20 -1.36
C ALA A 18 -12.53 -11.29 -0.37
N VAL A 19 -13.82 -11.35 -0.01
CA VAL A 19 -14.41 -12.37 0.86
C VAL A 19 -14.17 -13.77 0.28
N THR A 20 -14.43 -13.97 -1.00
CA THR A 20 -14.18 -15.26 -1.69
C THR A 20 -12.70 -15.66 -1.55
N SER A 21 -11.76 -14.72 -1.69
CA SER A 21 -10.34 -15.02 -1.52
C SER A 21 -9.96 -15.42 -0.09
N VAL A 22 -10.70 -14.94 0.91
CA VAL A 22 -10.52 -15.31 2.32
C VAL A 22 -11.02 -16.74 2.57
N PHE A 23 -12.21 -17.11 2.08
CA PHE A 23 -12.74 -18.47 2.25
C PHE A 23 -11.91 -19.51 1.49
N ASN A 24 -11.29 -19.15 0.39
CA ASN A 24 -10.36 -20.01 -0.37
C ASN A 24 -9.02 -20.29 0.37
N GLN A 25 -8.78 -19.69 1.56
CA GLN A 25 -7.57 -19.97 2.35
C GLN A 25 -7.57 -21.34 3.04
N GLN A 26 -8.67 -22.09 2.99
CA GLN A 26 -8.80 -23.45 3.54
C GLN A 26 -8.45 -23.53 5.04
N LEU A 27 -8.93 -22.59 5.83
CA LEU A 27 -8.75 -22.52 7.29
C LEU A 27 -10.10 -22.45 8.03
N PRO A 28 -11.08 -23.35 7.76
CA PRO A 28 -12.48 -23.18 8.18
C PRO A 28 -12.64 -23.03 9.69
N ASP A 29 -11.98 -23.85 10.49
CA ASP A 29 -12.10 -23.84 11.97
C ASP A 29 -11.26 -22.73 12.63
N GLN A 30 -10.52 -21.94 11.86
CA GLN A 30 -9.58 -20.92 12.33
C GLN A 30 -9.93 -19.53 11.85
N LEU A 31 -11.00 -19.36 11.07
CA LEU A 31 -11.44 -18.08 10.53
C LEU A 31 -12.72 -17.59 11.17
N GLU A 32 -12.75 -16.31 11.46
CA GLU A 32 -13.92 -15.51 11.75
C GLU A 32 -13.90 -14.32 10.77
N VAL A 33 -14.97 -14.10 10.02
CA VAL A 33 -15.04 -13.01 9.05
C VAL A 33 -16.09 -12.00 9.49
N ILE A 34 -15.70 -10.74 9.54
CA ILE A 34 -16.56 -9.63 9.95
C ILE A 34 -16.55 -8.59 8.84
N VAL A 35 -17.72 -8.30 8.30
CA VAL A 35 -17.94 -7.29 7.26
C VAL A 35 -18.71 -6.12 7.86
N VAL A 36 -18.17 -4.91 7.73
CA VAL A 36 -18.87 -3.67 8.10
C VAL A 36 -19.28 -2.95 6.82
N ASN A 37 -20.57 -2.75 6.63
CA ASN A 37 -21.10 -1.98 5.51
C ASN A 37 -21.37 -0.53 5.92
N ASN A 38 -20.57 0.38 5.39
CA ASN A 38 -20.69 1.83 5.55
C ASN A 38 -21.55 2.49 4.45
N SER A 39 -22.01 1.70 3.47
CA SER A 39 -22.83 2.23 2.37
C SER A 39 -24.30 2.37 2.79
N GLN A 40 -24.91 3.49 2.42
CA GLN A 40 -26.34 3.74 2.60
C GLN A 40 -27.17 3.23 1.42
N SER A 41 -26.53 2.74 0.35
CA SER A 41 -27.22 2.18 -0.81
C SER A 41 -28.06 0.96 -0.42
N VAL A 42 -29.38 1.04 -0.69
CA VAL A 42 -30.32 -0.05 -0.44
C VAL A 42 -30.00 -1.24 -1.36
N SER A 43 -29.72 -0.97 -2.63
CA SER A 43 -29.36 -2.00 -3.62
C SER A 43 -28.08 -2.73 -3.24
N GLU A 44 -27.03 -2.00 -2.88
CA GLU A 44 -25.77 -2.59 -2.45
C GLU A 44 -25.93 -3.44 -1.18
N ASN A 45 -26.70 -2.94 -0.21
CA ASN A 45 -26.97 -3.72 0.99
C ASN A 45 -27.74 -5.03 0.66
N ALA A 46 -28.70 -4.98 -0.24
CA ALA A 46 -29.44 -6.19 -0.69
C ALA A 46 -28.52 -7.20 -1.38
N ILE A 47 -27.61 -6.73 -2.25
CA ILE A 47 -26.59 -7.58 -2.88
C ILE A 47 -25.72 -8.27 -1.84
N LEU A 48 -25.19 -7.52 -0.89
CA LEU A 48 -24.33 -8.06 0.16
C LEU A 48 -25.08 -9.08 1.04
N GLN A 49 -26.31 -8.76 1.46
CA GLN A 49 -27.10 -9.70 2.27
C GLN A 49 -27.47 -11.00 1.52
N ALA A 50 -27.65 -10.93 0.20
CA ALA A 50 -27.96 -12.10 -0.62
C ALA A 50 -26.76 -12.97 -0.96
N GLN A 51 -25.56 -12.40 -1.08
CA GLN A 51 -24.37 -13.09 -1.59
C GLN A 51 -23.30 -13.39 -0.56
N LEU A 52 -23.29 -12.69 0.60
CA LEU A 52 -22.35 -13.01 1.66
C LEU A 52 -22.71 -14.36 2.31
N PRO A 53 -21.72 -15.23 2.62
CA PRO A 53 -21.91 -16.43 3.40
C PRO A 53 -22.58 -16.16 4.77
N GLN A 54 -23.46 -17.08 5.21
CA GLN A 54 -24.25 -16.91 6.43
C GLN A 54 -23.41 -16.87 7.72
N GLU A 55 -22.23 -17.46 7.70
CA GLU A 55 -21.27 -17.49 8.80
C GLU A 55 -20.56 -16.14 9.04
N ILE A 56 -20.73 -15.19 8.14
CA ILE A 56 -20.14 -13.85 8.28
C ILE A 56 -20.89 -13.02 9.31
N THR A 57 -20.16 -12.41 10.23
CA THR A 57 -20.72 -11.36 11.08
C THR A 57 -20.88 -10.07 10.27
N TYR A 58 -22.11 -9.75 9.89
CA TYR A 58 -22.43 -8.56 9.09
C TYR A 58 -22.90 -7.41 9.97
N ILE A 59 -22.26 -6.25 9.86
CA ILE A 59 -22.58 -5.01 10.57
C ILE A 59 -22.98 -3.97 9.54
N ARG A 60 -24.18 -3.40 9.62
CA ARG A 60 -24.62 -2.29 8.79
C ARG A 60 -24.61 -1.00 9.59
N ASN A 61 -23.93 0.01 9.10
CA ASN A 61 -23.96 1.36 9.62
C ASN A 61 -25.07 2.18 8.93
N ASN A 62 -25.71 3.08 9.68
CA ASN A 62 -26.74 3.98 9.15
C ASN A 62 -26.13 5.19 8.39
N GLU A 63 -24.84 5.41 8.54
CA GLU A 63 -24.05 6.47 7.88
C GLU A 63 -22.65 5.96 7.56
N ASN A 64 -21.93 6.67 6.69
CA ASN A 64 -20.53 6.36 6.48
C ASN A 64 -19.71 6.83 7.70
N ALA A 65 -19.43 5.90 8.60
CA ALA A 65 -18.69 6.14 9.85
C ALA A 65 -17.17 6.37 9.64
N GLY A 66 -16.67 6.20 8.40
CA GLY A 66 -15.25 6.16 8.09
C GLY A 66 -14.60 4.79 8.33
N PHE A 67 -13.42 4.62 7.77
CA PHE A 67 -12.70 3.33 7.81
C PHE A 67 -12.24 2.96 9.22
N ALA A 68 -11.61 3.90 9.94
CA ALA A 68 -11.08 3.64 11.28
C ALA A 68 -12.16 3.20 12.28
N LYS A 69 -13.28 3.93 12.32
CA LYS A 69 -14.41 3.61 13.22
C LYS A 69 -15.07 2.29 12.83
N ALA A 70 -15.26 2.01 11.55
CA ALA A 70 -15.81 0.74 11.07
C ALA A 70 -14.90 -0.45 11.47
N CYS A 71 -13.58 -0.33 11.29
CA CYS A 71 -12.64 -1.35 11.74
C CYS A 71 -12.67 -1.56 13.24
N ASN A 72 -12.80 -0.51 14.05
CA ASN A 72 -12.95 -0.61 15.50
C ASN A 72 -14.24 -1.32 15.90
N GLN A 73 -15.37 -1.07 15.22
CA GLN A 73 -16.64 -1.78 15.44
C GLN A 73 -16.50 -3.29 15.19
N ALA A 74 -15.79 -3.67 14.11
CA ALA A 74 -15.50 -5.07 13.82
C ALA A 74 -14.52 -5.66 14.84
N PHE A 75 -13.46 -4.94 15.19
CA PHE A 75 -12.49 -5.37 16.20
C PHE A 75 -13.15 -5.66 17.56
N ALA A 76 -14.07 -4.82 18.00
CA ALA A 76 -14.81 -5.00 19.24
C ALA A 76 -15.67 -6.29 19.27
N ARG A 77 -16.08 -6.79 18.10
CA ARG A 77 -16.86 -8.05 17.96
C ARG A 77 -15.98 -9.26 17.65
N SER A 78 -14.74 -9.04 17.29
CA SER A 78 -13.81 -10.09 16.90
C SER A 78 -13.24 -10.84 18.13
N ARG A 79 -12.91 -12.12 17.95
CA ARG A 79 -12.38 -13.00 18.99
C ARG A 79 -11.03 -13.61 18.66
N GLY A 80 -10.54 -13.42 17.42
CA GLY A 80 -9.28 -13.99 16.95
C GLY A 80 -8.07 -13.49 17.74
N GLU A 81 -7.11 -14.36 17.95
CA GLU A 81 -5.76 -14.04 18.45
C GLU A 81 -5.01 -13.10 17.49
N PHE A 82 -5.29 -13.27 16.22
CA PHE A 82 -4.77 -12.43 15.15
C PHE A 82 -5.91 -11.71 14.43
N ILE A 83 -5.68 -10.46 14.08
CA ILE A 83 -6.61 -9.62 13.34
C ILE A 83 -6.03 -9.39 11.95
N PHE A 84 -6.75 -9.80 10.92
CA PHE A 84 -6.38 -9.52 9.55
C PHE A 84 -7.27 -8.41 8.98
N LEU A 85 -6.67 -7.30 8.61
CA LEU A 85 -7.37 -6.24 7.89
C LEU A 85 -7.22 -6.50 6.39
N LEU A 86 -8.33 -6.47 5.67
CA LEU A 86 -8.36 -6.64 4.22
C LEU A 86 -9.25 -5.59 3.58
N ASN A 87 -8.68 -4.81 2.67
CA ASN A 87 -9.45 -3.88 1.87
C ASN A 87 -10.33 -4.62 0.85
N PRO A 88 -11.48 -4.05 0.45
CA PRO A 88 -12.36 -4.67 -0.54
C PRO A 88 -11.71 -4.81 -1.92
N ASP A 89 -10.76 -3.95 -2.28
CA ASP A 89 -9.99 -4.00 -3.53
C ASP A 89 -8.72 -4.86 -3.45
N ALA A 90 -8.59 -5.68 -2.39
CA ALA A 90 -7.48 -6.61 -2.22
C ALA A 90 -7.97 -8.08 -2.23
N ARG A 91 -7.13 -8.99 -2.71
CA ARG A 91 -7.40 -10.44 -2.77
C ARG A 91 -6.17 -11.22 -2.31
N LEU A 92 -6.40 -12.20 -1.46
CA LEU A 92 -5.35 -13.08 -0.98
C LEU A 92 -5.01 -14.14 -2.02
N LEU A 93 -3.73 -14.39 -2.23
CA LEU A 93 -3.26 -15.56 -2.96
C LEU A 93 -3.36 -16.81 -2.08
N PRO A 94 -3.34 -18.03 -2.69
CA PRO A 94 -3.45 -19.28 -1.94
C PRO A 94 -2.45 -19.37 -0.79
N SER A 95 -2.91 -19.87 0.36
CA SER A 95 -2.12 -20.09 1.58
C SER A 95 -1.53 -18.81 2.24
N ALA A 96 -1.95 -17.61 1.83
CA ALA A 96 -1.40 -16.37 2.36
C ALA A 96 -1.63 -16.24 3.88
N LEU A 97 -2.86 -16.45 4.36
CA LEU A 97 -3.19 -16.33 5.79
C LEU A 97 -2.47 -17.36 6.67
N SER A 98 -2.37 -18.61 6.22
CA SER A 98 -1.67 -19.65 6.97
C SER A 98 -0.19 -19.32 7.12
N ARG A 99 0.47 -18.84 6.06
CA ARG A 99 1.87 -18.42 6.07
C ARG A 99 2.11 -17.21 6.99
N LEU A 100 1.27 -16.18 6.86
CA LEU A 100 1.36 -15.00 7.74
C LEU A 100 1.18 -15.38 9.22
N ALA A 101 0.20 -16.24 9.53
CA ALA A 101 -0.05 -16.69 10.90
C ALA A 101 1.12 -17.52 11.45
N GLU A 102 1.69 -18.42 10.64
CA GLU A 102 2.85 -19.21 11.00
C GLU A 102 4.08 -18.32 11.27
N SER A 103 4.35 -17.37 10.36
CA SER A 103 5.45 -16.42 10.51
C SER A 103 5.29 -15.54 11.75
N LEU A 104 4.07 -15.09 12.04
CA LEU A 104 3.77 -14.29 13.22
C LEU A 104 3.93 -15.09 14.52
N LYS A 105 3.52 -16.38 14.52
CA LYS A 105 3.72 -17.30 15.66
C LYS A 105 5.20 -17.58 15.93
N LYS A 106 6.01 -17.76 14.89
CA LYS A 106 7.46 -18.02 15.01
C LYS A 106 8.24 -16.80 15.54
N ASN A 107 7.67 -15.59 15.43
CA ASN A 107 8.31 -14.35 15.84
C ASN A 107 7.52 -13.65 16.96
N PRO A 108 7.74 -13.97 18.23
CA PRO A 108 6.98 -13.36 19.35
C PRO A 108 7.07 -11.83 19.41
N ASN A 109 8.18 -11.27 18.96
CA ASN A 109 8.41 -9.82 18.90
C ASN A 109 7.74 -9.15 17.68
N ALA A 110 7.16 -9.92 16.76
CA ALA A 110 6.41 -9.37 15.64
C ALA A 110 5.01 -8.95 16.09
N GLY A 111 4.70 -7.66 15.99
CA GLY A 111 3.36 -7.12 16.26
C GLY A 111 2.43 -7.23 15.07
N ALA A 112 2.99 -7.09 13.86
CA ALA A 112 2.25 -7.22 12.61
C ALA A 112 3.14 -7.77 11.48
N ILE A 113 2.48 -8.40 10.51
CA ILE A 113 3.11 -8.94 9.30
C ILE A 113 2.20 -8.73 8.09
N GLY A 114 2.78 -8.30 6.97
CA GLY A 114 2.08 -8.13 5.69
C GLY A 114 2.55 -9.13 4.64
N PRO A 115 1.73 -9.45 3.64
CA PRO A 115 2.14 -10.21 2.46
C PRO A 115 2.94 -9.34 1.50
N ARG A 116 3.63 -9.96 0.55
CA ARG A 116 4.07 -9.28 -0.67
C ARG A 116 2.84 -8.93 -1.51
N ALA A 117 2.68 -7.66 -1.82
CA ALA A 117 1.53 -7.18 -2.58
C ALA A 117 1.90 -6.92 -4.05
N TYR A 118 0.96 -7.26 -4.94
CA TYR A 118 1.07 -7.06 -6.38
C TYR A 118 -0.09 -6.19 -6.86
N TRP A 119 0.16 -5.38 -7.89
CA TRP A 119 -0.83 -4.48 -8.45
C TRP A 119 -1.65 -5.12 -9.58
N ASP A 120 -1.18 -6.24 -10.13
CA ASP A 120 -1.76 -6.99 -11.25
C ASP A 120 -2.09 -8.44 -10.91
N ASN A 121 -2.94 -9.08 -11.72
CA ASN A 121 -3.35 -10.47 -11.53
C ASN A 121 -2.22 -11.47 -11.80
N GLU A 122 -1.30 -11.12 -12.67
CA GLU A 122 -0.16 -11.93 -13.10
C GLU A 122 0.99 -11.89 -12.10
N CYS A 123 0.86 -11.09 -11.03
CA CYS A 123 1.87 -10.93 -9.98
C CYS A 123 3.23 -10.43 -10.51
N GLN A 124 3.21 -9.58 -11.52
CA GLN A 124 4.41 -9.02 -12.15
C GLN A 124 4.79 -7.66 -11.57
N PHE A 125 3.79 -6.83 -11.24
CA PHE A 125 3.99 -5.48 -10.73
C PHE A 125 3.91 -5.45 -9.20
N LEU A 126 5.07 -5.34 -8.56
CA LEU A 126 5.22 -5.30 -7.12
C LEU A 126 4.84 -3.93 -6.55
N MET A 127 4.00 -3.94 -5.53
CA MET A 127 3.62 -2.71 -4.83
C MET A 127 4.81 -2.11 -4.06
N PRO A 128 4.86 -0.78 -3.91
CA PRO A 128 5.92 -0.12 -3.16
C PRO A 128 5.89 -0.49 -1.68
N PRO A 129 7.05 -0.51 -1.00
CA PRO A 129 7.08 -0.62 0.45
C PRO A 129 6.45 0.61 1.10
N SER A 130 5.71 0.38 2.19
CA SER A 130 5.23 1.47 3.04
C SER A 130 6.37 2.07 3.84
N THR A 131 6.35 3.39 4.00
CA THR A 131 7.38 4.14 4.76
C THR A 131 6.71 5.09 5.76
N PHE A 132 7.44 5.41 6.85
CA PHE A 132 6.97 6.45 7.77
C PHE A 132 7.44 7.83 7.38
N PRO A 133 6.59 8.84 7.55
CA PRO A 133 7.06 10.21 7.60
C PRO A 133 7.95 10.39 8.85
N SER A 134 9.14 10.92 8.65
CA SER A 134 10.11 11.19 9.71
C SER A 134 10.74 12.57 9.53
N ILE A 135 11.26 13.13 10.60
CA ILE A 135 11.96 14.42 10.52
C ILE A 135 13.09 14.37 9.48
N THR A 136 13.84 13.27 9.48
CA THR A 136 14.90 13.03 8.51
C THR A 136 14.37 12.94 7.07
N SER A 137 13.20 12.32 6.84
CA SER A 137 12.63 12.27 5.49
C SER A 137 12.18 13.64 4.98
N PHE A 138 11.66 14.52 5.86
CA PHE A 138 11.30 15.89 5.49
C PHE A 138 12.51 16.74 5.13
N TYR A 139 13.61 16.63 5.88
CA TYR A 139 14.86 17.31 5.52
C TYR A 139 15.47 16.73 4.24
N LYS A 140 15.47 15.40 4.05
CA LYS A 140 15.92 14.77 2.80
C LYS A 140 15.09 15.29 1.62
N GLN A 141 13.79 15.42 1.77
CA GLN A 141 12.90 15.99 0.75
C GLN A 141 13.23 17.45 0.44
N ALA A 142 13.45 18.28 1.45
CA ALA A 142 13.86 19.67 1.24
C ALA A 142 15.22 19.76 0.54
N ILE A 143 16.21 19.03 1.02
CA ILE A 143 17.57 19.03 0.46
C ILE A 143 17.56 18.48 -0.99
N SER A 144 16.71 17.53 -1.30
CA SER A 144 16.59 16.99 -2.66
C SER A 144 16.17 18.03 -3.70
N ARG A 145 15.48 19.09 -3.27
CA ARG A 145 15.08 20.21 -4.15
C ARG A 145 16.21 21.15 -4.52
N LEU A 146 17.34 21.09 -3.81
CA LEU A 146 18.48 21.98 -4.07
C LEU A 146 19.26 21.60 -5.32
N HIS A 147 19.26 20.33 -5.71
CA HIS A 147 20.04 19.88 -6.84
C HIS A 147 19.52 18.52 -7.40
N PRO A 148 19.47 18.32 -8.75
CA PRO A 148 18.99 17.08 -9.35
C PRO A 148 19.71 15.80 -8.88
N LYS A 149 21.02 15.88 -8.60
CA LYS A 149 21.76 14.72 -8.03
C LYS A 149 21.27 14.33 -6.64
N LEU A 150 20.89 15.29 -5.80
CA LEU A 150 20.34 15.01 -4.46
C LEU A 150 18.96 14.39 -4.55
N SER A 151 18.14 14.85 -5.51
CA SER A 151 16.86 14.22 -5.84
C SER A 151 17.04 12.76 -6.28
N LEU A 152 18.01 12.51 -7.16
CA LEU A 152 18.35 11.15 -7.59
C LEU A 152 18.80 10.28 -6.40
N TYR A 153 19.64 10.78 -5.50
CA TYR A 153 20.05 10.03 -4.31
C TYR A 153 18.86 9.64 -3.44
N GLN A 154 17.93 10.56 -3.18
CA GLN A 154 16.72 10.25 -2.41
C GLN A 154 15.87 9.18 -3.11
N SER A 155 15.70 9.28 -4.42
CA SER A 155 15.01 8.29 -5.23
C SER A 155 15.67 6.91 -5.14
N LEU A 156 16.99 6.84 -5.19
CA LEU A 156 17.75 5.60 -5.09
C LEU A 156 17.75 5.01 -3.67
N ASP A 157 17.69 5.83 -2.62
CA ASP A 157 17.49 5.34 -1.24
C ASP A 157 16.13 4.64 -1.09
N PHE A 158 15.05 5.21 -1.67
CA PHE A 158 13.75 4.53 -1.70
C PHE A 158 13.79 3.24 -2.51
N ARG A 159 14.42 3.28 -3.69
CA ARG A 159 14.60 2.10 -4.54
C ARG A 159 15.34 0.96 -3.83
N GLU A 160 16.37 1.26 -3.06
CA GLU A 160 17.11 0.25 -2.29
C GLU A 160 16.20 -0.47 -1.30
N LYS A 161 15.36 0.26 -0.56
CA LYS A 161 14.33 -0.33 0.32
C LYS A 161 13.31 -1.15 -0.47
N ALA A 162 12.87 -0.65 -1.61
CA ALA A 162 11.94 -1.36 -2.48
C ALA A 162 12.53 -2.69 -2.97
N LEU A 163 13.77 -2.67 -3.47
CA LEU A 163 14.47 -3.89 -3.89
C LEU A 163 14.61 -4.90 -2.75
N GLN A 164 14.93 -4.48 -1.52
CA GLN A 164 14.99 -5.38 -0.36
C GLN A 164 13.65 -6.11 -0.14
N THR A 165 12.51 -5.40 -0.24
CA THR A 165 11.19 -6.02 -0.06
C THR A 165 10.76 -6.84 -1.28
N TRP A 166 11.10 -6.41 -2.49
CA TRP A 166 10.71 -7.08 -3.73
C TRP A 166 11.50 -8.37 -3.99
N THR A 167 12.74 -8.45 -3.53
CA THR A 167 13.63 -9.60 -3.82
C THR A 167 13.89 -10.51 -2.62
N CYS A 168 13.40 -10.17 -1.43
CA CYS A 168 13.55 -11.06 -0.27
C CYS A 168 12.86 -12.41 -0.51
N THR A 169 13.43 -13.47 0.04
CA THR A 169 12.91 -14.84 -0.05
C THR A 169 12.46 -15.40 1.30
N THR A 170 12.76 -14.67 2.36
CA THR A 170 12.35 -14.98 3.75
C THR A 170 11.74 -13.74 4.38
N PRO A 171 10.96 -13.87 5.47
CA PRO A 171 10.42 -12.71 6.17
C PRO A 171 11.51 -11.74 6.62
N ILE A 172 11.32 -10.46 6.32
CA ILE A 172 12.25 -9.38 6.70
C ILE A 172 11.54 -8.29 7.52
N PRO A 173 12.25 -7.62 8.43
CA PRO A 173 11.71 -6.47 9.13
C PRO A 173 11.52 -5.30 8.16
N VAL A 174 10.41 -4.56 8.35
CA VAL A 174 10.07 -3.37 7.54
C VAL A 174 9.74 -2.19 8.45
N GLU A 175 9.77 -0.98 7.87
CA GLU A 175 9.45 0.24 8.62
C GLU A 175 7.95 0.35 8.91
N ALA A 176 7.11 0.11 7.91
CA ALA A 176 5.67 0.23 7.98
C ALA A 176 4.98 -0.84 7.12
N LEU A 177 3.69 -1.03 7.34
CA LEU A 177 2.82 -1.91 6.57
C LEU A 177 1.55 -1.15 6.17
N SER A 178 0.98 -1.51 5.04
CA SER A 178 -0.33 -1.02 4.62
C SER A 178 -1.44 -1.65 5.47
N GLY A 179 -2.40 -0.84 5.92
CA GLY A 179 -3.61 -1.32 6.59
C GLY A 179 -4.57 -2.09 5.70
N GLY A 180 -4.34 -2.08 4.38
CA GLY A 180 -5.22 -2.75 3.41
C GLY A 180 -5.03 -4.27 3.30
N HIS A 181 -3.96 -4.83 3.88
CA HIS A 181 -3.66 -6.28 3.84
C HIS A 181 -2.60 -6.63 4.91
N VAL A 182 -2.99 -6.68 6.17
CA VAL A 182 -2.04 -6.89 7.29
C VAL A 182 -2.61 -7.79 8.36
N LEU A 183 -1.80 -8.73 8.84
CA LEU A 183 -2.10 -9.57 10.01
C LEU A 183 -1.42 -8.97 11.24
N ILE A 184 -2.19 -8.73 12.30
CA ILE A 184 -1.75 -8.04 13.51
C ILE A 184 -2.06 -8.92 14.72
N ARG A 185 -1.12 -9.02 15.63
CA ARG A 185 -1.31 -9.69 16.92
C ARG A 185 -2.29 -8.87 17.79
N ARG A 186 -3.38 -9.48 18.26
CA ARG A 186 -4.37 -8.81 19.11
C ARG A 186 -3.73 -8.21 20.37
N GLU A 187 -2.85 -8.96 21.02
CA GLU A 187 -2.12 -8.48 22.19
C GLU A 187 -1.34 -7.18 21.91
N ALA A 188 -0.70 -7.10 20.73
CA ALA A 188 0.03 -5.91 20.30
C ALA A 188 -0.90 -4.71 20.09
N ILE A 189 -2.10 -4.94 19.51
CA ILE A 189 -3.14 -3.90 19.37
C ILE A 189 -3.55 -3.39 20.76
N LEU A 190 -3.85 -4.29 21.71
CA LEU A 190 -4.27 -3.89 23.05
C LEU A 190 -3.16 -3.15 23.81
N LYS A 191 -1.92 -3.62 23.71
CA LYS A 191 -0.74 -3.01 24.33
C LYS A 191 -0.44 -1.61 23.78
N CYS A 192 -0.70 -1.36 22.49
CA CYS A 192 -0.47 -0.06 21.88
C CYS A 192 -1.65 0.92 22.00
N GLY A 193 -2.71 0.58 22.76
CA GLY A 193 -3.84 1.46 23.05
C GLY A 193 -5.04 1.30 22.12
N GLY A 194 -5.18 0.16 21.42
CA GLY A 194 -6.32 -0.14 20.53
C GLY A 194 -5.99 -0.12 19.07
N LEU A 195 -6.95 -0.52 18.23
CA LEU A 195 -6.74 -0.67 16.77
C LEU A 195 -6.51 0.69 16.12
N PHE A 196 -7.54 1.48 15.91
CA PHE A 196 -7.42 2.77 15.24
C PHE A 196 -7.90 3.94 16.12
N ASP A 197 -7.30 5.09 15.90
CA ASP A 197 -7.74 6.37 16.44
C ASP A 197 -8.89 6.90 15.58
N GLU A 198 -10.11 7.01 16.14
CA GLU A 198 -11.32 7.37 15.41
C GLU A 198 -11.37 8.82 14.92
N ARG A 199 -10.39 9.64 15.27
CA ARG A 199 -10.22 10.96 14.65
C ARG A 199 -9.86 10.86 13.17
N PHE A 200 -9.22 9.75 12.75
CA PHE A 200 -9.01 9.46 11.34
C PHE A 200 -10.30 8.93 10.73
N PHE A 201 -10.81 9.62 9.72
CA PHE A 201 -11.93 9.11 8.94
C PHE A 201 -11.47 8.01 7.98
N MET A 202 -10.41 8.28 7.23
CA MET A 202 -9.74 7.36 6.30
C MET A 202 -8.35 7.89 5.96
N TYR A 203 -7.39 7.00 5.78
CA TYR A 203 -5.96 7.23 5.57
C TYR A 203 -5.22 7.74 6.82
N TRP A 204 -3.98 7.32 6.97
CA TRP A 204 -3.06 7.60 8.08
C TRP A 204 -3.39 6.90 9.40
N GLU A 205 -4.56 6.28 9.56
CA GLU A 205 -4.90 5.47 10.73
C GLU A 205 -3.99 4.23 10.83
N ASP A 206 -3.65 3.62 9.69
CA ASP A 206 -2.73 2.48 9.61
C ASP A 206 -1.30 2.90 9.95
N THR A 207 -0.85 4.01 9.40
CA THR A 207 0.47 4.59 9.70
C THR A 207 0.59 4.93 11.19
N ASP A 208 -0.45 5.50 11.80
CA ASP A 208 -0.52 5.74 13.24
C ASP A 208 -0.44 4.44 14.04
N LEU A 209 -1.20 3.42 13.66
CA LEU A 209 -1.16 2.11 14.31
C LEU A 209 0.24 1.49 14.24
N MET A 210 0.85 1.45 13.04
CA MET A 210 2.19 0.87 12.88
C MET A 210 3.24 1.61 13.71
N GLN A 211 3.12 2.93 13.84
CA GLN A 211 3.99 3.71 14.70
C GLN A 211 3.77 3.41 16.19
N ARG A 212 2.51 3.23 16.63
CA ARG A 212 2.18 2.84 18.01
C ARG A 212 2.70 1.45 18.36
N LEU A 213 2.55 0.48 17.45
CA LEU A 213 3.10 -0.87 17.62
C LEU A 213 4.62 -0.84 17.83
N ARG A 214 5.35 -0.09 17.01
CA ARG A 214 6.81 0.06 17.15
C ARG A 214 7.22 0.74 18.45
N LYS A 215 6.50 1.77 18.89
CA LYS A 215 6.75 2.44 20.18
C LYS A 215 6.57 1.53 21.39
N THR A 216 5.77 0.47 21.27
CA THR A 216 5.61 -0.54 22.32
C THR A 216 6.60 -1.70 22.24
N GLY A 217 7.60 -1.60 21.34
CA GLY A 217 8.69 -2.56 21.20
C GLY A 217 8.42 -3.70 20.21
N TYR A 218 7.29 -3.69 19.50
CA TYR A 218 7.01 -4.66 18.45
C TYR A 218 7.70 -4.30 17.14
N HIS A 219 8.06 -5.32 16.38
CA HIS A 219 8.58 -5.22 15.03
C HIS A 219 7.50 -5.52 13.99
N LEU A 220 7.66 -4.94 12.79
CA LEU A 220 6.81 -5.18 11.64
C LEU A 220 7.58 -5.98 10.60
N TYR A 221 6.92 -6.92 9.95
CA TYR A 221 7.57 -7.80 8.97
C TYR A 221 6.76 -7.85 7.66
N ILE A 222 7.44 -8.13 6.56
CA ILE A 222 6.82 -8.61 5.33
C ILE A 222 7.20 -10.07 5.13
N ASP A 223 6.23 -10.92 4.78
CA ASP A 223 6.49 -12.30 4.39
C ASP A 223 6.34 -12.44 2.87
N PRO A 224 7.43 -12.64 2.13
CA PRO A 224 7.39 -12.73 0.68
C PRO A 224 6.70 -13.99 0.15
N MET A 225 6.54 -15.01 0.99
CA MET A 225 5.88 -16.27 0.62
C MET A 225 4.35 -16.20 0.77
N ALA A 226 3.84 -15.16 1.42
CA ALA A 226 2.44 -14.80 1.42
C ALA A 226 2.19 -13.74 0.35
N GLY A 227 1.22 -13.97 -0.54
CA GLY A 227 0.91 -13.04 -1.63
C GLY A 227 -0.46 -12.39 -1.48
N CYS A 228 -0.58 -11.17 -1.96
CA CYS A 228 -1.83 -10.42 -2.03
C CYS A 228 -1.87 -9.59 -3.31
N LEU A 229 -3.01 -9.59 -4.01
CA LEU A 229 -3.29 -8.61 -5.06
C LEU A 229 -3.93 -7.39 -4.42
N HIS A 230 -3.52 -6.19 -4.79
CA HIS A 230 -4.13 -4.95 -4.30
C HIS A 230 -4.32 -3.97 -5.46
N PHE A 231 -5.55 -3.85 -5.91
CA PHE A 231 -5.93 -3.09 -7.11
C PHE A 231 -6.12 -1.60 -6.81
N TYR A 232 -5.18 -1.02 -6.11
CA TYR A 232 -5.23 0.40 -5.75
C TYR A 232 -5.39 1.29 -6.98
N GLU A 233 -6.41 2.16 -6.95
CA GLU A 233 -6.63 3.20 -7.93
C GLU A 233 -6.52 4.58 -7.28
N HIS A 234 -5.83 5.50 -7.95
CA HIS A 234 -5.74 6.89 -7.52
C HIS A 234 -6.98 7.67 -7.96
N SER A 235 -7.45 8.61 -7.13
CA SER A 235 -8.50 9.56 -7.51
C SER A 235 -8.36 10.86 -6.72
N SER A 236 -8.84 11.97 -7.27
CA SER A 236 -8.81 13.29 -6.62
C SER A 236 -9.59 13.32 -5.29
N ALA A 237 -10.69 12.55 -5.19
CA ALA A 237 -11.43 12.41 -3.93
C ALA A 237 -10.58 11.78 -2.82
N LYS A 238 -9.71 10.83 -3.17
CA LYS A 238 -8.76 10.23 -2.21
C LYS A 238 -7.72 11.23 -1.73
N ASP A 239 -7.27 12.14 -2.58
CA ASP A 239 -6.28 13.19 -2.20
C ASP A 239 -6.80 14.09 -1.09
N GLN A 240 -8.09 14.47 -1.14
CA GLN A 240 -8.70 15.27 -0.09
C GLN A 240 -8.71 14.51 1.25
N LEU A 241 -9.11 13.24 1.25
CA LEU A 241 -9.12 12.40 2.44
C LEU A 241 -7.70 12.16 3.00
N ILE A 242 -6.74 11.93 2.12
CA ILE A 242 -5.31 11.81 2.49
C ILE A 242 -4.82 13.10 3.16
N GLY A 243 -5.19 14.27 2.62
CA GLY A 243 -4.84 15.57 3.20
C GLY A 243 -5.46 15.80 4.59
N GLN A 244 -6.72 15.40 4.79
CA GLN A 244 -7.40 15.47 6.08
C GLN A 244 -6.73 14.56 7.11
N GLY A 245 -6.49 13.30 6.76
CA GLY A 245 -5.81 12.34 7.62
C GLY A 245 -4.38 12.79 7.95
N TRP A 246 -3.65 13.35 6.98
CA TRP A 246 -2.33 13.94 7.20
C TRP A 246 -2.35 15.04 8.25
N SER A 247 -3.34 15.92 8.23
CA SER A 247 -3.48 17.00 9.21
C SER A 247 -3.62 16.46 10.64
N ILE A 248 -4.42 15.40 10.82
CA ILE A 248 -4.58 14.72 12.11
C ILE A 248 -3.26 14.04 12.54
N TYR A 249 -2.62 13.32 11.62
CA TYR A 249 -1.36 12.64 11.90
C TYR A 249 -0.24 13.62 12.28
N GLN A 250 -0.13 14.73 11.56
CA GLN A 250 0.81 15.81 11.83
C GLN A 250 0.57 16.43 13.21
N GLN A 251 -0.67 16.72 13.54
CA GLN A 251 -1.04 17.25 14.86
C GLN A 251 -0.66 16.28 15.98
N LYS A 252 -0.92 14.98 15.79
CA LYS A 252 -0.64 13.95 16.80
C LYS A 252 0.84 13.70 17.03
N HIS A 253 1.66 13.71 15.97
CA HIS A 253 3.04 13.23 16.03
C HIS A 253 4.10 14.31 15.89
N PHE A 254 3.78 15.48 15.30
CA PHE A 254 4.76 16.51 14.96
C PHE A 254 4.43 17.92 15.44
N GLN A 255 3.22 18.21 15.98
CA GLN A 255 2.75 19.57 16.25
C GLN A 255 3.72 20.44 17.07
N LYS A 256 4.38 19.86 18.07
CA LYS A 256 5.31 20.56 18.98
C LYS A 256 6.79 20.39 18.57
N ASN A 257 7.06 19.83 17.38
CA ASN A 257 8.42 19.53 16.97
C ASN A 257 8.99 20.65 16.10
N ILE A 258 9.92 21.44 16.66
CA ILE A 258 10.54 22.57 15.98
C ILE A 258 11.34 22.15 14.73
N TYR A 259 11.91 20.95 14.73
CA TYR A 259 12.65 20.41 13.57
C TYR A 259 11.70 20.07 12.43
N PHE A 260 10.51 19.59 12.74
CA PHE A 260 9.48 19.36 11.74
C PHE A 260 9.02 20.68 11.11
N GLN A 261 8.74 21.69 11.93
CA GLN A 261 8.33 23.02 11.46
C GLN A 261 9.40 23.67 10.58
N SER A 262 10.69 23.56 10.95
CA SER A 262 11.79 24.09 10.14
C SER A 262 11.97 23.31 8.82
N ALA A 263 11.78 21.99 8.82
CA ALA A 263 11.82 21.21 7.59
C ALA A 263 10.66 21.55 6.64
N GLN A 264 9.45 21.76 7.18
CA GLN A 264 8.30 22.22 6.40
C GLN A 264 8.54 23.63 5.82
N TRP A 265 9.02 24.56 6.65
CA TRP A 265 9.36 25.88 6.17
C TRP A 265 10.36 25.81 5.01
N LEU A 266 11.44 25.06 5.17
CA LEU A 266 12.45 24.86 4.14
C LEU A 266 11.84 24.26 2.84
N ASN A 267 10.99 23.25 2.96
CA ASN A 267 10.29 22.67 1.82
C ASN A 267 9.42 23.72 1.07
N ASN A 268 8.79 24.65 1.79
CA ASN A 268 7.94 25.68 1.19
C ASN A 268 8.75 26.79 0.50
N GLN A 269 10.01 27.00 0.86
CA GLN A 269 10.89 28.02 0.25
C GLN A 269 11.58 27.50 -1.03
N LEU A 270 11.69 26.20 -1.21
CA LEU A 270 12.41 25.61 -2.33
C LEU A 270 11.48 25.30 -3.49
N PRO A 271 11.92 25.50 -4.75
CA PRO A 271 11.13 25.16 -5.93
C PRO A 271 10.86 23.63 -5.98
N PRO A 272 9.85 23.20 -6.74
CA PRO A 272 9.68 21.80 -7.05
C PRO A 272 10.93 21.22 -7.69
N VAL A 273 11.17 19.92 -7.49
CA VAL A 273 12.27 19.23 -8.16
C VAL A 273 12.00 19.21 -9.65
N GLU A 274 12.94 19.68 -10.44
CA GLU A 274 12.89 19.52 -11.89
C GLU A 274 13.08 18.05 -12.25
N ALA A 275 12.25 17.59 -13.16
CA ALA A 275 12.37 16.24 -13.72
C ALA A 275 13.68 16.15 -14.51
N PRO A 276 14.40 15.00 -14.47
CA PRO A 276 15.48 14.75 -15.40
C PRO A 276 14.96 14.79 -16.86
N ASN A 277 15.86 14.82 -17.85
CA ASN A 277 15.45 14.73 -19.25
C ASN A 277 14.58 13.49 -19.48
N ILE A 278 13.27 13.71 -19.61
CA ILE A 278 12.26 12.68 -19.73
C ILE A 278 11.70 12.69 -21.14
N LEU A 279 11.66 11.53 -21.77
CA LEU A 279 11.04 11.36 -23.08
C LEU A 279 9.53 11.24 -22.92
N SER A 280 8.77 12.02 -23.69
CA SER A 280 7.32 11.84 -23.74
C SER A 280 6.98 10.55 -24.47
N LEU A 281 6.13 9.73 -23.89
CA LEU A 281 5.62 8.48 -24.45
C LEU A 281 4.16 8.66 -24.82
N THR A 282 3.81 8.32 -26.06
CA THR A 282 2.41 8.23 -26.47
C THR A 282 2.00 6.76 -26.40
N PRO A 283 0.95 6.41 -25.65
CA PRO A 283 0.44 5.05 -25.63
C PRO A 283 -0.02 4.60 -27.01
N ASP A 284 0.29 3.37 -27.38
CA ASP A 284 -0.20 2.73 -28.60
C ASP A 284 -1.32 1.75 -28.25
N ASN A 285 -2.53 1.97 -28.81
CA ASN A 285 -3.72 1.14 -28.54
C ASN A 285 -3.97 0.86 -27.05
N GLU A 286 -3.88 1.90 -26.20
CA GLU A 286 -4.04 1.79 -24.75
C GLU A 286 -3.00 0.85 -24.08
N LYS A 287 -1.82 0.74 -24.66
CA LYS A 287 -0.70 -0.08 -24.19
C LYS A 287 0.55 0.79 -24.09
N LEU A 288 1.37 0.56 -23.06
CA LEU A 288 2.67 1.21 -22.94
C LEU A 288 3.77 0.22 -23.26
N THR A 289 4.62 0.60 -24.18
CA THR A 289 5.77 -0.20 -24.60
C THR A 289 7.06 0.59 -24.46
N PHE A 290 8.01 0.06 -23.70
CA PHE A 290 9.30 0.67 -23.43
C PHE A 290 10.39 -0.13 -24.15
N PRO A 291 11.11 0.45 -25.13
CA PRO A 291 12.21 -0.22 -25.80
C PRO A 291 13.37 -0.44 -24.82
N VAL A 292 13.83 -1.68 -24.69
CA VAL A 292 14.91 -2.04 -23.78
C VAL A 292 16.26 -2.02 -24.51
N PRO A 293 17.18 -1.13 -24.12
CA PRO A 293 18.52 -1.08 -24.69
C PRO A 293 19.27 -2.40 -24.55
N GLN A 294 20.12 -2.75 -25.52
CA GLN A 294 20.83 -4.03 -25.58
C GLN A 294 21.55 -4.40 -24.26
N LYS A 295 22.14 -3.41 -23.58
CA LYS A 295 22.86 -3.60 -22.31
C LYS A 295 21.97 -4.03 -21.14
N LEU A 296 20.65 -3.78 -21.21
CA LEU A 296 19.69 -4.15 -20.18
C LEU A 296 18.90 -5.41 -20.50
N ARG A 297 18.96 -5.96 -21.71
CA ARG A 297 18.12 -7.09 -22.17
C ARG A 297 18.28 -8.38 -21.38
N LYS A 298 19.38 -8.56 -20.64
CA LYS A 298 19.57 -9.73 -19.77
C LYS A 298 18.70 -9.68 -18.52
N ALA A 299 18.58 -8.50 -17.93
CA ALA A 299 17.75 -8.24 -16.75
C ALA A 299 17.52 -6.73 -16.63
N TRP A 300 16.26 -6.36 -16.43
CA TRP A 300 15.88 -4.98 -16.21
C TRP A 300 14.83 -4.86 -15.08
N LEU A 301 14.71 -3.67 -14.54
CA LEU A 301 13.64 -3.25 -13.65
C LEU A 301 12.96 -2.04 -14.27
N LEU A 302 11.66 -2.17 -14.52
CA LEU A 302 10.76 -1.08 -14.85
C LEU A 302 10.10 -0.61 -13.55
N GLU A 303 10.21 0.69 -13.26
CA GLU A 303 9.55 1.32 -12.13
C GLU A 303 8.56 2.37 -12.66
N LEU A 304 7.33 2.37 -12.12
CA LEU A 304 6.27 3.30 -12.51
C LEU A 304 5.83 4.09 -11.27
N GLY A 305 5.67 5.40 -11.44
CA GLY A 305 5.28 6.30 -10.34
C GLY A 305 4.50 7.51 -10.82
N THR A 306 3.92 8.23 -9.88
CA THR A 306 3.18 9.50 -10.11
C THR A 306 4.06 10.73 -9.95
N THR A 307 5.32 10.55 -9.61
CA THR A 307 6.29 11.63 -9.46
C THR A 307 7.60 11.27 -10.15
N PRO A 308 8.36 12.25 -10.67
CA PRO A 308 9.65 12.00 -11.32
C PRO A 308 10.74 11.51 -10.34
N GLN A 309 10.49 11.53 -9.03
CA GLN A 309 11.37 10.95 -8.01
C GLN A 309 11.13 9.46 -7.79
N PHE A 310 10.03 8.88 -8.32
CA PHE A 310 9.67 7.47 -8.08
C PHE A 310 9.55 7.13 -6.59
N ILE A 311 8.94 8.03 -5.81
CA ILE A 311 8.67 7.88 -4.39
C ILE A 311 7.18 8.21 -4.13
N PRO A 312 6.31 7.18 -3.99
CA PRO A 312 6.56 5.74 -4.22
C PRO A 312 6.59 5.34 -5.69
N ALA A 313 7.03 4.11 -5.98
CA ALA A 313 6.93 3.49 -7.29
C ALA A 313 6.61 1.99 -7.18
N ILE A 314 5.82 1.46 -8.12
CA ILE A 314 5.67 0.02 -8.35
C ILE A 314 6.83 -0.49 -9.19
N GLY A 315 7.18 -1.77 -9.07
CA GLY A 315 8.31 -2.37 -9.79
C GLY A 315 7.95 -3.63 -10.55
N HIS A 316 8.51 -3.77 -11.75
CA HIS A 316 8.37 -4.97 -12.60
C HIS A 316 9.74 -5.41 -13.10
N PHE A 317 10.14 -6.64 -12.75
CA PHE A 317 11.38 -7.25 -13.20
C PHE A 317 11.15 -8.00 -14.51
N GLY A 318 12.10 -7.88 -15.42
CA GLY A 318 12.00 -8.61 -16.69
C GLY A 318 13.32 -8.78 -17.42
N SER A 319 13.22 -9.35 -18.62
CA SER A 319 14.33 -9.56 -19.56
C SER A 319 13.80 -9.42 -20.99
N GLY A 320 14.71 -9.34 -21.95
CA GLY A 320 14.33 -9.20 -23.36
C GLY A 320 14.34 -7.77 -23.88
N PRO A 321 13.92 -7.56 -25.14
CA PRO A 321 14.08 -6.29 -25.85
C PRO A 321 12.98 -5.26 -25.55
N VAL A 322 11.91 -5.64 -24.85
CA VAL A 322 10.74 -4.79 -24.59
C VAL A 322 10.27 -5.00 -23.14
N ALA A 323 9.96 -3.90 -22.46
CA ALA A 323 9.18 -3.89 -21.23
C ALA A 323 7.79 -3.31 -21.54
N GLU A 324 6.75 -3.86 -20.94
CA GLU A 324 5.38 -3.58 -21.36
C GLU A 324 4.45 -3.42 -20.17
N VAL A 325 3.48 -2.50 -20.30
CA VAL A 325 2.28 -2.41 -19.49
C VAL A 325 1.09 -2.67 -20.41
N ASP A 326 0.36 -3.74 -20.14
CA ASP A 326 -0.76 -4.16 -20.96
C ASP A 326 -1.97 -3.22 -20.87
N THR A 327 -2.95 -3.42 -21.74
CA THR A 327 -4.17 -2.62 -21.81
C THR A 327 -4.99 -2.69 -20.51
N ILE A 328 -4.99 -3.81 -19.79
CA ILE A 328 -5.77 -3.96 -18.54
C ILE A 328 -5.18 -3.08 -17.45
N LEU A 329 -3.87 -3.12 -17.29
CA LEU A 329 -3.16 -2.25 -16.34
C LEU A 329 -3.18 -0.81 -16.77
N PHE A 330 -3.04 -0.54 -18.07
CA PHE A 330 -3.06 0.82 -18.59
C PHE A 330 -4.38 1.54 -18.24
N LYS A 331 -5.52 0.87 -18.27
CA LYS A 331 -6.83 1.42 -17.88
C LYS A 331 -6.93 1.85 -16.40
N ARG A 332 -5.99 1.47 -15.56
CA ARG A 332 -5.93 1.90 -14.14
C ARG A 332 -5.22 3.25 -13.97
N PHE A 333 -4.49 3.73 -14.97
CA PHE A 333 -3.88 5.06 -14.94
C PHE A 333 -4.93 6.13 -15.25
N ARG A 334 -5.53 6.68 -14.22
CA ARG A 334 -6.50 7.78 -14.31
C ARG A 334 -5.83 9.08 -14.76
N GLU A 335 -6.61 10.14 -14.95
CA GLU A 335 -6.09 11.45 -15.38
C GLU A 335 -5.01 11.97 -14.42
N ASN A 336 -3.78 11.85 -14.83
CA ASN A 336 -2.58 12.32 -14.13
C ASN A 336 -1.37 12.16 -15.05
N THR A 337 -0.25 12.82 -14.71
CA THR A 337 1.06 12.55 -15.33
C THR A 337 1.73 11.40 -14.62
N TYR A 338 2.16 10.41 -15.37
CA TYR A 338 2.89 9.24 -14.87
C TYR A 338 4.30 9.21 -15.44
N PHE A 339 5.18 8.54 -14.69
CA PHE A 339 6.60 8.44 -15.00
C PHE A 339 7.03 6.98 -14.99
N ALA A 340 7.90 6.62 -15.95
CA ALA A 340 8.58 5.33 -15.99
C ALA A 340 10.09 5.50 -15.89
N ARG A 341 10.73 4.58 -15.19
CA ARG A 341 12.19 4.44 -15.10
C ARG A 341 12.58 3.01 -15.41
N LEU A 342 13.45 2.81 -16.41
CA LEU A 342 14.00 1.52 -16.79
C LEU A 342 15.51 1.50 -16.53
N SER A 343 15.99 0.47 -15.85
CA SER A 343 17.41 0.37 -15.47
C SER A 343 17.82 -1.06 -15.11
N GLN A 344 19.08 -1.29 -14.73
CA GLN A 344 19.50 -2.55 -14.10
C GLN A 344 18.71 -2.77 -12.78
N PRO A 345 18.41 -4.03 -12.41
CA PRO A 345 17.71 -4.36 -11.15
C PRO A 345 18.64 -4.35 -9.93
N ILE A 346 19.37 -3.27 -9.74
CA ILE A 346 20.32 -3.04 -8.63
C ILE A 346 20.02 -1.70 -7.94
N PRO A 347 20.42 -1.49 -6.69
CA PRO A 347 20.11 -0.26 -5.94
C PRO A 347 20.58 1.02 -6.63
N ARG A 348 21.79 1.02 -7.18
CA ARG A 348 22.40 2.17 -7.83
C ARG A 348 22.84 1.81 -9.25
N PRO A 349 21.91 1.88 -10.23
CA PRO A 349 22.22 1.51 -11.62
C PRO A 349 23.05 2.59 -12.32
N ASP A 350 23.94 2.15 -13.20
CA ASP A 350 24.74 3.06 -14.06
C ASP A 350 23.97 3.62 -15.26
N LEU A 351 22.96 2.86 -15.71
CA LEU A 351 22.14 3.21 -16.86
C LEU A 351 20.69 3.34 -16.45
N ILE A 352 20.11 4.52 -16.69
CA ILE A 352 18.72 4.83 -16.35
C ILE A 352 18.09 5.55 -17.54
N TYR A 353 16.91 5.09 -17.95
CA TYR A 353 16.08 5.68 -18.97
C TYR A 353 14.77 6.11 -18.38
N TYR A 354 14.24 7.28 -18.78
CA TYR A 354 13.05 7.90 -18.22
C TYR A 354 12.03 8.22 -19.30
N TRP A 355 10.75 7.98 -19.00
CA TRP A 355 9.60 8.39 -19.82
C TRP A 355 8.52 9.00 -18.96
N GLN A 356 7.64 9.77 -19.59
CA GLN A 356 6.41 10.28 -19.00
C GLN A 356 5.24 10.13 -19.97
N TRP A 357 4.04 9.95 -19.47
CA TRP A 357 2.82 9.92 -20.25
C TRP A 357 1.65 10.48 -19.44
N GLN A 358 0.53 10.77 -20.14
CA GLN A 358 -0.73 11.15 -19.53
C GLN A 358 -1.62 9.92 -19.40
N GLY A 359 -2.24 9.75 -18.23
CA GLY A 359 -3.29 8.75 -18.02
C GLY A 359 -4.61 9.18 -18.67
N HIS A 360 -5.61 8.33 -18.57
CA HIS A 360 -6.91 8.57 -19.18
C HIS A 360 -7.71 9.65 -18.45
N SER A 361 -8.39 10.54 -19.22
CA SER A 361 -9.57 11.25 -18.75
C SER A 361 -10.74 10.24 -18.73
N THR A 362 -11.43 10.15 -17.61
CA THR A 362 -12.62 9.28 -17.43
C THR A 362 -13.81 9.84 -18.15
#